data_00dcf8f41477145b7d1d26066ba16b1b
#
_entry.id   00dcf8f41477145b7d1d26066ba16b1b
#
_cell.length_a   1.000
_cell.length_b   1.000
_cell.length_c   1.000
_cell.angle_alpha   90.00
_cell.angle_beta   90.00
_cell.angle_gamma   90.00
#
_symmetry.space_group_name_H-M   'P 1'
#
loop_
_entity.id
_entity.type
_entity.pdbx_description
1 polymer ?
#
loop_
_entity_poly.entity_id
_entity_poly.type
_entity_poly.pdbx_seq_one_letter_code
_entity_poly.pdbx_strand_id
1 'polypeptide(L)'
;MTEQLQSPEGPRTYLERIELSNYRCFAHLAVPMHPQLTVLIARNGSGKTSVMDAIAIAFGTFVGCFLAGTGIGANHRDVRVRLTNPALREMEPQYPLTIKAVGTVNGRHLNWSRNVNSSKSGTTIKDAKPLTSLGEGLQRAVTDNEPVVLPVLAYYGTGRLWKQKKVTEKKVFSSEFHSRTSGYQDCLDPASSYKFFLDWFRYAASA
;
A
#
# COMPACT_ATOMS: atom_id res chain seq x y z
N MET A 1 -29.92 4.94 -25.46
CA MET A 1 -29.38 3.59 -25.26
C MET A 1 -28.30 3.69 -24.19
N THR A 2 -28.63 3.34 -22.96
CA THR A 2 -27.69 3.35 -21.81
C THR A 2 -26.98 2.00 -21.85
N GLU A 3 -25.76 1.98 -22.32
CA GLU A 3 -24.87 0.81 -22.25
C GLU A 3 -24.63 0.50 -20.77
N GLN A 4 -25.28 -0.56 -20.28
CA GLN A 4 -24.95 -1.12 -18.96
C GLN A 4 -23.53 -1.70 -19.08
N LEU A 5 -22.55 -1.01 -18.52
CA LEU A 5 -21.22 -1.54 -18.28
C LEU A 5 -21.37 -2.82 -17.44
N GLN A 6 -21.23 -3.95 -18.10
CA GLN A 6 -21.18 -5.26 -17.44
C GLN A 6 -20.07 -5.23 -16.39
N SER A 7 -20.40 -5.59 -15.17
CA SER A 7 -19.43 -5.72 -14.09
C SER A 7 -18.32 -6.67 -14.53
N PRO A 8 -17.03 -6.33 -14.36
CA PRO A 8 -15.95 -7.22 -14.73
C PRO A 8 -16.11 -8.57 -13.99
N GLU A 9 -16.10 -9.67 -14.74
CA GLU A 9 -16.26 -11.06 -14.24
C GLU A 9 -15.06 -11.54 -13.40
N GLY A 10 -14.39 -10.69 -12.65
CA GLY A 10 -13.22 -11.03 -11.85
C GLY A 10 -13.41 -10.77 -10.36
N PRO A 11 -12.59 -11.40 -9.50
CA PRO A 11 -12.65 -11.16 -8.06
C PRO A 11 -12.35 -9.70 -7.73
N ARG A 12 -13.26 -9.05 -7.00
CA ARG A 12 -13.17 -7.62 -6.68
C ARG A 12 -12.15 -7.35 -5.58
N THR A 13 -11.51 -6.17 -5.66
CA THR A 13 -10.64 -5.64 -4.61
C THR A 13 -10.99 -4.17 -4.34
N TYR A 14 -11.40 -3.86 -3.12
CA TYR A 14 -11.72 -2.51 -2.65
C TYR A 14 -11.64 -2.43 -1.13
N LEU A 15 -11.36 -1.23 -0.62
CA LEU A 15 -11.46 -0.92 0.81
C LEU A 15 -12.88 -0.44 1.14
N GLU A 16 -13.36 -0.82 2.33
CA GLU A 16 -14.61 -0.35 2.91
C GLU A 16 -14.36 0.71 3.99
N ARG A 17 -13.24 0.58 4.71
CA ARG A 17 -12.87 1.51 5.78
C ARG A 17 -11.39 1.43 6.09
N ILE A 18 -10.81 2.57 6.45
CA ILE A 18 -9.51 2.66 7.10
C ILE A 18 -9.63 3.43 8.40
N GLU A 19 -9.01 2.92 9.47
CA GLU A 19 -8.95 3.54 10.79
C GLU A 19 -7.50 3.76 11.16
N LEU A 20 -7.19 4.96 11.63
CA LEU A 20 -5.86 5.40 12.03
C LEU A 20 -5.90 5.81 13.49
N SER A 21 -4.95 5.32 14.29
CA SER A 21 -4.76 5.75 15.68
C SER A 21 -3.29 6.08 15.90
N ASN A 22 -3.03 7.24 16.51
CA ASN A 22 -1.69 7.77 16.77
C ASN A 22 -0.79 7.78 15.52
N TYR A 23 -1.37 8.07 14.36
CA TYR A 23 -0.67 8.08 13.08
C TYR A 23 -0.49 9.51 12.59
N ARG A 24 0.76 9.99 12.53
CA ARG A 24 1.16 11.35 12.08
C ARG A 24 0.33 12.45 12.76
N CYS A 25 -0.51 13.18 12.01
CA CYS A 25 -1.35 14.24 12.57
C CYS A 25 -2.61 13.73 13.28
N PHE A 26 -2.96 12.46 13.14
CA PHE A 26 -4.21 11.91 13.64
C PHE A 26 -4.03 11.22 15.00
N ALA A 27 -4.77 11.69 16.01
CA ALA A 27 -4.94 10.94 17.26
C ALA A 27 -5.85 9.73 17.00
N HIS A 28 -6.97 9.98 16.30
CA HIS A 28 -7.88 8.97 15.78
C HIS A 28 -8.56 9.53 14.53
N LEU A 29 -8.70 8.71 13.51
CA LEU A 29 -9.45 9.00 12.30
C LEU A 29 -10.03 7.70 11.75
N ALA A 30 -11.32 7.71 11.40
CA ALA A 30 -11.95 6.64 10.65
C ALA A 30 -12.52 7.21 9.35
N VAL A 31 -12.17 6.61 8.22
CA VAL A 31 -12.62 7.05 6.89
C VAL A 31 -13.35 5.89 6.23
N PRO A 32 -14.67 6.01 6.00
CA PRO A 32 -15.39 5.08 5.15
C PRO A 32 -14.95 5.26 3.70
N MET A 33 -14.87 4.16 2.97
CA MET A 33 -14.44 4.13 1.58
C MET A 33 -15.58 3.61 0.70
N HIS A 34 -15.76 4.24 -0.45
CA HIS A 34 -16.70 3.74 -1.45
C HIS A 34 -16.01 2.70 -2.35
N PRO A 35 -16.68 1.60 -2.73
CA PRO A 35 -16.04 0.51 -3.50
C PRO A 35 -15.45 0.92 -4.85
N GLN A 36 -15.94 2.00 -5.45
CA GLN A 36 -15.49 2.45 -6.78
C GLN A 36 -14.63 3.70 -6.70
N LEU A 37 -15.04 4.72 -5.93
CA LEU A 37 -14.35 6.01 -5.86
C LEU A 37 -14.55 6.67 -4.50
N THR A 38 -13.45 7.04 -3.85
CA THR A 38 -13.44 7.90 -2.67
C THR A 38 -12.60 9.14 -2.95
N VAL A 39 -13.18 10.31 -2.73
CA VAL A 39 -12.50 11.61 -2.90
C VAL A 39 -12.28 12.25 -1.54
N LEU A 40 -11.02 12.55 -1.19
CA LEU A 40 -10.64 13.21 0.04
C LEU A 40 -10.47 14.72 -0.20
N ILE A 41 -11.40 15.51 0.32
CA ILE A 41 -11.37 16.97 0.20
C ILE A 41 -11.08 17.59 1.57
N ALA A 42 -9.99 18.35 1.67
CA ALA A 42 -9.62 19.07 2.91
C ALA A 42 -8.57 20.14 2.59
N ARG A 43 -8.33 21.06 3.51
CA ARG A 43 -7.27 22.09 3.40
C ARG A 43 -5.88 21.46 3.26
N ASN A 44 -4.93 22.23 2.75
CA ASN A 44 -3.52 21.79 2.73
C ASN A 44 -3.02 21.58 4.15
N GLY A 45 -2.19 20.56 4.35
CA GLY A 45 -1.70 20.18 5.68
C GLY A 45 -2.66 19.33 6.52
N SER A 46 -3.91 19.10 6.10
CA SER A 46 -4.92 18.33 6.87
C SER A 46 -4.70 16.79 6.86
N GLY A 47 -3.60 16.29 6.30
CA GLY A 47 -3.27 14.87 6.35
C GLY A 47 -3.84 13.99 5.23
N LYS A 48 -4.34 14.57 4.12
CA LYS A 48 -4.82 13.77 2.95
C LYS A 48 -3.77 12.76 2.47
N THR A 49 -2.55 13.20 2.27
CA THR A 49 -1.43 12.32 1.89
C THR A 49 -1.14 11.27 2.96
N SER A 50 -1.29 11.62 4.24
CA SER A 50 -1.11 10.67 5.33
C SER A 50 -2.15 9.53 5.28
N VAL A 51 -3.40 9.82 4.90
CA VAL A 51 -4.41 8.76 4.69
C VAL A 51 -4.01 7.85 3.52
N MET A 52 -3.55 8.44 2.40
CA MET A 52 -3.10 7.66 1.25
C MET A 52 -1.87 6.78 1.57
N ASP A 53 -0.89 7.33 2.29
CA ASP A 53 0.28 6.58 2.77
C ASP A 53 -0.13 5.44 3.72
N ALA A 54 -1.12 5.67 4.59
CA ALA A 54 -1.62 4.65 5.49
C ALA A 54 -2.30 3.49 4.72
N ILE A 55 -3.03 3.79 3.65
CA ILE A 55 -3.61 2.76 2.77
C ILE A 55 -2.48 1.94 2.12
N ALA A 56 -1.44 2.59 1.60
CA ALA A 56 -0.29 1.91 1.02
C ALA A 56 0.42 1.01 2.06
N ILE A 57 0.62 1.50 3.29
CA ILE A 57 1.19 0.71 4.41
C ILE A 57 0.29 -0.48 4.76
N ALA A 58 -1.03 -0.31 4.77
CA ALA A 58 -1.97 -1.39 5.05
C ALA A 58 -1.82 -2.55 4.06
N PHE A 59 -1.59 -2.26 2.78
CA PHE A 59 -1.35 -3.27 1.74
C PHE A 59 0.11 -3.74 1.64
N GLY A 60 1.04 -3.13 2.36
CA GLY A 60 2.47 -3.42 2.25
C GLY A 60 2.83 -4.89 2.48
N THR A 61 2.14 -5.60 3.40
CA THR A 61 2.35 -7.03 3.62
C THR A 61 1.84 -7.89 2.47
N PHE A 62 0.74 -7.52 1.85
CA PHE A 62 0.20 -8.22 0.68
C PHE A 62 1.17 -8.16 -0.48
N VAL A 63 1.63 -6.95 -0.82
CA VAL A 63 2.60 -6.75 -1.91
C VAL A 63 3.92 -7.46 -1.60
N GLY A 64 4.36 -7.45 -0.35
CA GLY A 64 5.59 -8.14 0.07
C GLY A 64 5.54 -9.67 -0.02
N CYS A 65 4.38 -10.29 -0.27
CA CYS A 65 4.26 -11.73 -0.51
C CYS A 65 4.69 -12.14 -1.92
N PHE A 66 4.75 -11.21 -2.86
CA PHE A 66 5.09 -11.51 -4.25
C PHE A 66 6.59 -11.37 -4.48
N LEU A 67 7.16 -12.25 -5.34
CA LEU A 67 8.60 -12.30 -5.62
C LEU A 67 9.17 -10.96 -6.10
N ALA A 68 8.42 -10.24 -6.95
CA ALA A 68 8.82 -8.92 -7.42
C ALA A 68 8.34 -7.78 -6.50
N GLY A 69 7.52 -8.08 -5.48
CA GLY A 69 6.85 -7.11 -4.66
C GLY A 69 7.76 -6.48 -3.61
N THR A 70 7.70 -5.15 -3.49
CA THR A 70 8.38 -4.42 -2.42
C THR A 70 7.38 -4.02 -1.36
N GLY A 71 7.36 -4.75 -0.24
CA GLY A 71 6.51 -4.43 0.91
C GLY A 71 6.96 -3.15 1.61
N ILE A 72 5.99 -2.38 2.10
CA ILE A 72 6.25 -1.20 2.93
C ILE A 72 5.60 -1.33 4.30
N GLY A 73 6.12 -0.60 5.29
CA GLY A 73 5.62 -0.60 6.66
C GLY A 73 5.66 0.79 7.28
N ALA A 74 4.92 0.98 8.38
CA ALA A 74 5.03 2.17 9.19
C ALA A 74 6.39 2.20 9.92
N ASN A 75 6.88 3.38 10.20
CA ASN A 75 8.11 3.58 10.97
C ASN A 75 7.88 4.58 12.11
N HIS A 76 8.90 4.82 12.94
CA HIS A 76 8.78 5.72 14.09
C HIS A 76 8.44 7.17 13.72
N ARG A 77 8.74 7.62 12.49
CA ARG A 77 8.39 8.96 12.01
C ARG A 77 6.89 9.10 11.70
N ASP A 78 6.20 7.97 11.56
CA ASP A 78 4.76 7.94 11.36
C ASP A 78 3.98 7.98 12.68
N VAL A 79 4.67 7.80 13.82
CA VAL A 79 4.06 7.84 15.14
C VAL A 79 3.71 9.29 15.48
N ARG A 80 2.47 9.50 15.92
CA ARG A 80 2.01 10.82 16.38
C ARG A 80 2.80 11.26 17.60
N VAL A 81 3.25 12.51 17.58
CA VAL A 81 3.91 13.14 18.72
C VAL A 81 2.96 14.15 19.35
N ARG A 82 2.85 14.13 20.68
CA ARG A 82 2.03 15.06 21.45
C ARG A 82 2.92 15.93 22.34
N LEU A 83 2.64 17.22 22.37
CA LEU A 83 3.26 18.14 23.32
C LEU A 83 2.68 17.87 24.72
N THR A 84 3.50 17.36 25.65
CA THR A 84 3.08 17.00 27.01
C THR A 84 3.37 18.11 28.01
N ASN A 85 4.47 18.85 27.81
CA ASN A 85 4.81 19.98 28.65
C ASN A 85 5.14 21.22 27.75
N PRO A 86 4.21 22.15 27.58
CA PRO A 86 4.41 23.36 26.77
C PRO A 86 5.58 24.24 27.26
N ALA A 87 5.79 24.32 28.57
CA ALA A 87 6.84 25.17 29.15
C ALA A 87 8.25 24.63 28.84
N LEU A 88 8.41 23.30 28.84
CA LEU A 88 9.69 22.62 28.55
C LEU A 88 9.77 22.17 27.09
N ARG A 89 8.74 22.39 26.27
CA ARG A 89 8.61 21.89 24.89
C ARG A 89 8.83 20.37 24.77
N GLU A 90 8.44 19.64 25.81
CA GLU A 90 8.54 18.19 25.80
C GLU A 90 7.50 17.58 24.87
N MET A 91 7.98 16.71 23.99
CA MET A 91 7.15 16.01 23.01
C MET A 91 7.28 14.51 23.20
N GLU A 92 6.16 13.83 23.33
CA GLU A 92 6.12 12.37 23.54
C GLU A 92 5.46 11.65 22.36
N PRO A 93 6.09 10.61 21.81
CA PRO A 93 5.50 9.75 20.82
C PRO A 93 4.37 8.91 21.44
N GLN A 94 3.23 8.87 20.76
CA GLN A 94 2.03 8.19 21.22
C GLN A 94 1.95 6.78 20.64
N TYR A 95 2.16 5.78 21.47
CA TYR A 95 2.05 4.35 21.10
C TYR A 95 0.80 3.72 21.70
N PRO A 96 0.27 2.63 21.11
CA PRO A 96 0.63 2.11 19.78
C PRO A 96 0.14 3.02 18.65
N LEU A 97 0.93 3.12 17.56
CA LEU A 97 0.41 3.51 16.27
C LEU A 97 -0.35 2.33 15.68
N THR A 98 -1.56 2.56 15.19
CA THR A 98 -2.36 1.52 14.54
C THR A 98 -2.95 2.02 13.23
N ILE A 99 -2.79 1.20 12.19
CA ILE A 99 -3.48 1.35 10.89
C ILE A 99 -4.33 0.08 10.72
N LYS A 100 -5.65 0.23 10.79
CA LYS A 100 -6.60 -0.87 10.61
C LYS A 100 -7.38 -0.67 9.32
N ALA A 101 -7.54 -1.73 8.55
CA ALA A 101 -8.27 -1.71 7.30
C ALA A 101 -9.29 -2.85 7.25
N VAL A 102 -10.43 -2.56 6.62
CA VAL A 102 -11.49 -3.51 6.32
C VAL A 102 -11.82 -3.38 4.84
N GLY A 103 -11.99 -4.49 4.16
CA GLY A 103 -12.34 -4.48 2.76
C GLY A 103 -12.34 -5.86 2.12
N THR A 104 -12.66 -5.89 0.85
CA THR A 104 -12.61 -7.09 0.04
C THR A 104 -11.31 -7.09 -0.77
N VAL A 105 -10.53 -8.15 -0.68
CA VAL A 105 -9.30 -8.34 -1.46
C VAL A 105 -9.39 -9.66 -2.22
N ASN A 106 -9.29 -9.60 -3.52
CA ASN A 106 -9.46 -10.75 -4.41
C ASN A 106 -10.72 -11.58 -4.10
N GLY A 107 -11.85 -10.90 -3.90
CA GLY A 107 -13.15 -11.51 -3.59
C GLY A 107 -13.33 -11.98 -2.14
N ARG A 108 -12.31 -11.85 -1.26
CA ARG A 108 -12.40 -12.24 0.15
C ARG A 108 -12.56 -11.02 1.04
N HIS A 109 -13.58 -10.99 1.87
CA HIS A 109 -13.76 -9.94 2.88
C HIS A 109 -12.78 -10.16 4.04
N LEU A 110 -11.95 -9.17 4.32
CA LEU A 110 -10.85 -9.25 5.29
C LEU A 110 -10.85 -8.02 6.22
N ASN A 111 -10.33 -8.26 7.42
CA ASN A 111 -10.01 -7.23 8.41
C ASN A 111 -8.56 -7.46 8.86
N TRP A 112 -7.72 -6.43 8.76
CA TRP A 112 -6.30 -6.54 9.13
C TRP A 112 -5.79 -5.23 9.72
N SER A 113 -4.70 -5.30 10.47
CA SER A 113 -4.05 -4.12 11.00
C SER A 113 -2.51 -4.20 10.97
N ARG A 114 -1.90 -3.02 10.98
CA ARG A 114 -0.46 -2.80 11.06
C ARG A 114 -0.19 -1.89 12.25
N ASN A 115 0.66 -2.35 13.18
CA ASN A 115 0.90 -1.63 14.42
C ASN A 115 2.40 -1.36 14.61
N VAL A 116 2.73 -0.24 15.26
CA VAL A 116 4.04 0.03 15.86
C VAL A 116 3.81 0.19 17.35
N ASN A 117 4.23 -0.78 18.14
CA ASN A 117 3.85 -0.87 19.56
C ASN A 117 4.75 -0.06 20.49
N SER A 118 5.98 0.21 20.10
CA SER A 118 6.95 0.95 20.91
C SER A 118 8.06 1.56 20.04
N SER A 119 8.89 2.41 20.62
CA SER A 119 10.06 3.01 19.94
C SER A 119 11.11 1.97 19.50
N LYS A 120 11.06 0.75 20.03
CA LYS A 120 12.00 -0.33 19.70
C LYS A 120 11.41 -1.38 18.76
N SER A 121 10.11 -1.31 18.44
CA SER A 121 9.44 -2.29 17.61
C SER A 121 9.29 -1.80 16.17
N GLY A 122 9.50 -2.68 15.19
CA GLY A 122 9.06 -2.45 13.81
C GLY A 122 7.55 -2.60 13.66
N THR A 123 7.06 -2.45 12.43
CA THR A 123 5.65 -2.67 12.12
C THR A 123 5.29 -4.15 12.27
N THR A 124 4.20 -4.44 13.00
CA THR A 124 3.73 -5.81 13.19
C THR A 124 3.13 -6.39 11.92
N ILE A 125 3.24 -7.73 11.79
CA ILE A 125 2.63 -8.50 10.69
C ILE A 125 1.52 -9.41 11.24
N LYS A 126 1.52 -9.69 12.55
CA LYS A 126 0.63 -10.67 13.19
C LYS A 126 -0.84 -10.46 12.85
N ASP A 127 -1.33 -9.22 12.97
CA ASP A 127 -2.73 -8.89 12.74
C ASP A 127 -3.07 -8.67 11.26
N ALA A 128 -2.06 -8.75 10.37
CA ALA A 128 -2.21 -8.74 8.92
C ALA A 128 -2.14 -10.16 8.32
N LYS A 129 -2.06 -11.21 9.16
CA LYS A 129 -1.95 -12.61 8.71
C LYS A 129 -3.03 -13.03 7.70
N PRO A 130 -4.32 -12.66 7.85
CA PRO A 130 -5.34 -13.01 6.84
C PRO A 130 -5.00 -12.48 5.44
N LEU A 131 -4.51 -11.23 5.37
CA LEU A 131 -4.10 -10.60 4.12
C LEU A 131 -2.80 -11.22 3.56
N THR A 132 -1.83 -11.51 4.43
CA THR A 132 -0.55 -12.15 4.05
C THR A 132 -0.80 -13.57 3.53
N SER A 133 -1.64 -14.38 4.21
CA SER A 133 -1.97 -15.73 3.76
C SER A 133 -2.66 -15.74 2.38
N LEU A 134 -3.50 -14.73 2.09
CA LEU A 134 -4.07 -14.56 0.76
C LEU A 134 -2.98 -14.26 -0.28
N GLY A 135 -2.09 -13.32 0.00
CA GLY A 135 -0.98 -12.95 -0.91
C GLY A 135 -0.04 -14.13 -1.20
N GLU A 136 0.34 -14.89 -0.18
CA GLU A 136 1.16 -16.09 -0.30
C GLU A 136 0.47 -17.17 -1.13
N GLY A 137 -0.86 -17.33 -0.96
CA GLY A 137 -1.66 -18.25 -1.77
C GLY A 137 -1.67 -17.87 -3.25
N LEU A 138 -1.87 -16.57 -3.54
CA LEU A 138 -1.82 -16.06 -4.91
C LEU A 138 -0.42 -16.17 -5.53
N GLN A 139 0.64 -15.92 -4.76
CA GLN A 139 2.01 -16.10 -5.24
C GLN A 139 2.29 -17.57 -5.58
N ARG A 140 1.85 -18.53 -4.76
CA ARG A 140 1.95 -19.96 -5.06
C ARG A 140 1.22 -20.34 -6.33
N ALA A 141 -0.04 -19.92 -6.48
CA ALA A 141 -0.83 -20.15 -7.68
C ALA A 141 -0.13 -19.61 -8.95
N VAL A 142 0.53 -18.45 -8.87
CA VAL A 142 1.34 -17.92 -9.98
C VAL A 142 2.55 -18.83 -10.27
N THR A 143 3.24 -19.31 -9.23
CA THR A 143 4.40 -20.19 -9.36
C THR A 143 4.01 -21.54 -9.98
N ASP A 144 2.83 -22.05 -9.62
CA ASP A 144 2.28 -23.31 -10.11
C ASP A 144 1.58 -23.17 -11.49
N ASN A 145 1.70 -21.98 -12.13
CA ASN A 145 1.05 -21.63 -13.40
C ASN A 145 -0.48 -21.77 -13.41
N GLU A 146 -1.13 -21.65 -12.25
CA GLU A 146 -2.58 -21.66 -12.17
C GLU A 146 -3.20 -20.37 -12.78
N PRO A 147 -4.39 -20.48 -13.38
CA PRO A 147 -5.13 -19.33 -13.92
C PRO A 147 -5.71 -18.50 -12.76
N VAL A 148 -4.97 -17.52 -12.29
CA VAL A 148 -5.38 -16.64 -11.17
C VAL A 148 -5.38 -15.18 -11.60
N VAL A 149 -6.42 -14.43 -11.17
CA VAL A 149 -6.50 -12.98 -11.36
C VAL A 149 -5.84 -12.31 -10.17
N LEU A 150 -4.86 -11.45 -10.45
CA LEU A 150 -4.14 -10.69 -9.43
C LEU A 150 -4.76 -9.29 -9.29
N PRO A 151 -4.96 -8.78 -8.05
CA PRO A 151 -5.42 -7.41 -7.83
C PRO A 151 -4.40 -6.39 -8.36
N VAL A 152 -4.87 -5.34 -9.02
CA VAL A 152 -4.01 -4.21 -9.41
C VAL A 152 -3.93 -3.23 -8.25
N LEU A 153 -2.71 -2.96 -7.79
CA LEU A 153 -2.41 -1.97 -6.76
C LEU A 153 -1.40 -0.97 -7.31
N ALA A 154 -1.73 0.32 -7.21
CA ALA A 154 -0.83 1.39 -7.61
C ALA A 154 -0.99 2.61 -6.70
N TYR A 155 0.11 3.13 -6.18
CA TYR A 155 0.14 4.34 -5.37
C TYR A 155 0.86 5.47 -6.09
N TYR A 156 0.14 6.52 -6.40
CA TYR A 156 0.68 7.73 -7.05
C TYR A 156 0.75 8.87 -6.04
N GLY A 157 1.87 8.97 -5.33
CA GLY A 157 2.14 10.05 -4.39
C GLY A 157 2.60 11.35 -5.05
N THR A 158 2.59 12.45 -4.29
CA THR A 158 3.09 13.76 -4.74
C THR A 158 4.59 13.74 -5.05
N GLY A 159 5.35 12.82 -4.46
CA GLY A 159 6.79 12.67 -4.67
C GLY A 159 7.21 12.16 -6.06
N ARG A 160 6.31 11.56 -6.83
CA ARG A 160 6.62 10.94 -8.13
C ARG A 160 7.19 11.90 -9.17
N LEU A 161 6.85 13.19 -9.09
CA LEU A 161 7.32 14.22 -10.03
C LEU A 161 8.71 14.76 -9.67
N TRP A 162 9.14 14.63 -8.42
CA TRP A 162 10.34 15.29 -7.89
C TRP A 162 11.43 14.32 -7.43
N LYS A 163 11.07 13.08 -7.10
CA LYS A 163 12.00 12.06 -6.61
C LYS A 163 12.11 10.93 -7.63
N GLN A 164 13.04 11.06 -8.56
CA GLN A 164 13.40 9.93 -9.42
C GLN A 164 14.31 8.98 -8.64
N LYS A 165 13.88 7.74 -8.44
CA LYS A 165 14.79 6.67 -7.98
C LYS A 165 15.87 6.46 -9.03
N LYS A 166 17.13 6.45 -8.60
CA LYS A 166 18.23 5.98 -9.44
C LYS A 166 18.06 4.47 -9.64
N VAL A 167 17.59 4.05 -10.78
CA VAL A 167 17.56 2.64 -11.16
C VAL A 167 18.99 2.27 -11.56
N THR A 168 19.62 1.37 -10.80
CA THR A 168 20.94 0.82 -11.17
C THR A 168 20.74 -0.08 -12.39
N GLU A 169 21.51 0.12 -13.46
CA GLU A 169 21.38 -0.57 -14.76
C GLU A 169 21.38 -2.10 -14.65
N LYS A 170 22.01 -2.67 -13.61
CA LYS A 170 22.00 -4.12 -13.33
C LYS A 170 20.62 -4.74 -13.06
N LYS A 171 19.58 -3.96 -12.73
CA LYS A 171 18.22 -4.46 -12.48
C LYS A 171 17.32 -4.46 -13.71
N VAL A 172 17.73 -3.82 -14.79
CA VAL A 172 16.88 -3.58 -15.98
C VAL A 172 16.77 -4.81 -16.89
N PHE A 173 17.69 -5.75 -16.83
CA PHE A 173 17.73 -6.93 -17.69
C PHE A 173 17.57 -8.27 -16.96
N SER A 174 17.03 -8.27 -15.74
CA SER A 174 16.75 -9.53 -15.05
C SER A 174 15.46 -10.14 -15.58
N SER A 175 15.38 -11.48 -15.55
CA SER A 175 14.21 -12.30 -15.90
C SER A 175 12.90 -11.91 -15.18
N GLU A 176 12.94 -10.91 -14.31
CA GLU A 176 11.82 -10.38 -13.50
C GLU A 176 10.72 -9.72 -14.34
N PHE A 177 11.03 -9.17 -15.54
CA PHE A 177 10.01 -8.60 -16.43
C PHE A 177 9.05 -9.63 -17.02
N HIS A 178 9.41 -10.91 -16.99
CA HIS A 178 8.57 -12.01 -17.47
C HIS A 178 7.59 -12.53 -16.41
N SER A 179 7.70 -12.06 -15.17
CA SER A 179 6.82 -12.50 -14.10
C SER A 179 5.48 -11.76 -14.14
N ARG A 180 4.37 -12.50 -13.99
CA ARG A 180 3.02 -11.94 -13.80
C ARG A 180 2.94 -11.02 -12.58
N THR A 181 3.89 -11.09 -11.65
CA THR A 181 3.97 -10.29 -10.43
C THR A 181 4.85 -9.04 -10.56
N SER A 182 5.47 -8.80 -11.72
CA SER A 182 6.35 -7.63 -11.96
C SER A 182 5.64 -6.28 -11.70
N GLY A 183 4.32 -6.22 -11.90
CA GLY A 183 3.52 -5.02 -11.59
C GLY A 183 3.48 -4.65 -10.10
N TYR A 184 3.89 -5.54 -9.18
CA TYR A 184 3.99 -5.23 -7.75
C TYR A 184 5.32 -4.61 -7.34
N GLN A 185 6.28 -4.54 -8.25
CA GLN A 185 7.56 -3.89 -7.97
C GLN A 185 7.33 -2.39 -7.76
N ASP A 186 7.72 -1.90 -6.58
CA ASP A 186 7.59 -0.50 -6.17
C ASP A 186 6.17 0.11 -6.36
N CYS A 187 5.11 -0.70 -6.51
CA CYS A 187 3.74 -0.23 -6.77
C CYS A 187 3.15 0.62 -5.62
N LEU A 188 3.67 0.47 -4.40
CA LEU A 188 3.29 1.23 -3.22
C LEU A 188 4.30 2.36 -2.89
N ASP A 189 5.31 2.58 -3.70
CA ASP A 189 6.27 3.66 -3.50
C ASP A 189 5.78 4.94 -4.18
N PRO A 190 5.57 6.04 -3.43
CA PRO A 190 5.13 7.32 -3.99
C PRO A 190 6.11 7.94 -4.97
N ALA A 191 7.36 7.46 -5.00
CA ALA A 191 8.43 7.88 -5.89
C ALA A 191 8.71 6.87 -7.02
N SER A 192 7.69 6.09 -7.43
CA SER A 192 7.84 5.08 -8.48
C SER A 192 8.47 5.64 -9.75
N SER A 193 9.40 4.89 -10.33
CA SER A 193 10.26 5.37 -11.40
C SER A 193 9.55 5.31 -12.77
N TYR A 194 9.37 6.48 -13.40
CA TYR A 194 8.96 6.56 -14.81
C TYR A 194 9.93 5.81 -15.75
N LYS A 195 11.21 5.75 -15.38
CA LYS A 195 12.22 4.99 -16.14
C LYS A 195 11.89 3.50 -16.18
N PHE A 196 11.43 2.92 -15.06
CA PHE A 196 11.01 1.52 -15.01
C PHE A 196 9.85 1.24 -15.97
N PHE A 197 8.87 2.15 -16.03
CA PHE A 197 7.78 2.06 -17.01
C PHE A 197 8.28 2.11 -18.45
N LEU A 198 9.20 3.01 -18.78
CA LEU A 198 9.78 3.10 -20.12
C LEU A 198 10.55 1.86 -20.52
N ASP A 199 11.32 1.27 -19.60
CA ASP A 199 12.10 0.08 -19.84
C ASP A 199 11.18 -1.13 -20.05
N TRP A 200 10.13 -1.27 -19.22
CA TRP A 200 9.09 -2.27 -19.43
C TRP A 200 8.36 -2.10 -20.78
N PHE A 201 8.02 -0.86 -21.13
CA PHE A 201 7.32 -0.57 -22.38
C PHE A 201 8.19 -0.91 -23.59
N ARG A 202 9.48 -0.56 -23.59
CA ARG A 202 10.42 -0.92 -24.62
C ARG A 202 10.52 -2.44 -24.79
N TYR A 203 10.61 -3.15 -23.67
CA TYR A 203 10.63 -4.61 -23.66
C TYR A 203 9.33 -5.19 -24.27
N ALA A 204 8.17 -4.75 -23.80
CA ALA A 204 6.87 -5.21 -24.30
C ALA A 204 6.64 -4.87 -25.79
N ALA A 205 7.24 -3.79 -26.31
CA ALA A 205 7.17 -3.41 -27.71
C ALA A 205 8.17 -4.16 -28.61
N SER A 206 9.18 -4.84 -28.01
CA SER A 206 10.18 -5.63 -28.73
C SER A 206 9.92 -7.14 -28.73
N ALA A 207 8.92 -7.59 -27.96
CA ALA A 207 8.48 -8.99 -27.87
C ALA A 207 7.39 -9.29 -28.90
#